data_52f4e92df7abde8e5586c5926d8aa11c
#
_entry.id   52f4e92df7abde8e5586c5926d8aa11c
#
_cell.length_a   1.000
_cell.length_b   1.000
_cell.length_c   1.000
_cell.angle_alpha   90.00
_cell.angle_beta   90.00
_cell.angle_gamma   90.00
#
_symmetry.space_group_name_H-M   'P 1'
#
loop_
_entity.id
_entity.type
_entity.pdbx_description
1 polymer ?
#
loop_
_entity_poly.entity_id
_entity_poly.type
_entity_poly.pdbx_seq_one_letter_code
_entity_poly.pdbx_strand_id
1 'polypeptide(L)'
;MLEAIFTGISLAMDALAASVATGAAERERFIPPRMAAVAGAFGAFQFMMPVAGWTGAGWAADLVGVYGSVVAAVLLFLVSGKMLLDVRRGGGGEPSPAMRLNWRSLLVMSLATSIDALVVGAGYACRGSRNILPDAAVIGIVTFFISLAGCIAGRRLGTVIGGHRCELFGGLVLAAIGGKILFFG
;
A
#
# COMPACT_ATOMS: atom_id res chain seq x y z
N MET A 1 -0.38 3.50 -23.08
CA MET A 1 -1.58 3.14 -22.31
C MET A 1 -1.59 1.68 -21.84
N LEU A 2 -1.34 0.71 -22.71
CA LEU A 2 -1.31 -0.70 -22.29
C LEU A 2 -0.19 -0.96 -21.24
N GLU A 3 1.00 -0.45 -21.47
CA GLU A 3 2.11 -0.51 -20.51
C GLU A 3 1.75 0.13 -19.16
N ALA A 4 1.09 1.30 -19.16
CA ALA A 4 0.65 1.97 -17.94
C ALA A 4 -0.36 1.14 -17.14
N ILE A 5 -1.26 0.43 -17.82
CA ILE A 5 -2.23 -0.47 -17.17
C ILE A 5 -1.49 -1.65 -16.51
N PHE A 6 -0.58 -2.32 -17.23
CA PHE A 6 0.21 -3.42 -16.65
C PHE A 6 1.09 -2.95 -15.50
N THR A 7 1.74 -1.81 -15.64
CA THR A 7 2.52 -1.19 -14.56
C THR A 7 1.62 -0.86 -13.37
N GLY A 8 0.45 -0.27 -13.60
CA GLY A 8 -0.52 0.05 -12.57
C GLY A 8 -1.02 -1.19 -11.83
N ILE A 9 -1.32 -2.29 -12.54
CA ILE A 9 -1.72 -3.56 -11.90
C ILE A 9 -0.56 -4.12 -11.05
N SER A 10 0.66 -4.12 -11.57
CA SER A 10 1.83 -4.61 -10.84
C SER A 10 2.07 -3.82 -9.56
N LEU A 11 2.08 -2.50 -9.65
CA LEU A 11 2.26 -1.58 -8.53
C LEU A 11 1.10 -1.63 -7.52
N ALA A 12 -0.12 -1.94 -7.98
CA ALA A 12 -1.30 -2.01 -7.12
C ALA A 12 -1.36 -3.29 -6.26
N MET A 13 -0.48 -4.27 -6.48
CA MET A 13 -0.52 -5.53 -5.71
C MET A 13 -0.21 -5.32 -4.23
N ASP A 14 0.71 -4.44 -3.89
CA ASP A 14 1.03 -4.11 -2.50
C ASP A 14 -0.12 -3.34 -1.83
N ALA A 15 -0.73 -2.40 -2.58
CA ALA A 15 -1.92 -1.69 -2.14
C ALA A 15 -3.13 -2.62 -1.97
N LEU A 16 -3.29 -3.65 -2.83
CA LEU A 16 -4.29 -4.69 -2.69
C LEU A 16 -4.11 -5.45 -1.37
N ALA A 17 -2.89 -5.94 -1.10
CA ALA A 17 -2.60 -6.69 0.11
C ALA A 17 -2.85 -5.86 1.37
N ALA A 18 -2.40 -4.60 1.38
CA ALA A 18 -2.64 -3.66 2.46
C ALA A 18 -4.15 -3.35 2.65
N SER A 19 -4.89 -3.20 1.55
CA SER A 19 -6.35 -2.97 1.56
C SER A 19 -7.12 -4.18 2.10
N VAL A 20 -6.73 -5.41 1.71
CA VAL A 20 -7.31 -6.64 2.24
C VAL A 20 -7.06 -6.76 3.73
N ALA A 21 -5.83 -6.51 4.19
CA ALA A 21 -5.48 -6.54 5.60
C ALA A 21 -6.30 -5.52 6.42
N THR A 22 -6.41 -4.28 5.92
CA THR A 22 -7.20 -3.22 6.54
C THR A 22 -8.69 -3.58 6.59
N GLY A 23 -9.24 -4.08 5.48
CA GLY A 23 -10.64 -4.52 5.40
C GLY A 23 -10.96 -5.65 6.37
N ALA A 24 -10.06 -6.61 6.50
CA ALA A 24 -10.20 -7.75 7.40
C ALA A 24 -10.15 -7.33 8.88
N ALA A 25 -9.38 -6.31 9.22
CA ALA A 25 -9.27 -5.79 10.58
C ALA A 25 -10.47 -4.92 10.99
N GLU A 26 -10.92 -4.02 10.11
CA GLU A 26 -12.02 -3.08 10.39
C GLU A 26 -13.40 -3.76 10.37
N ARG A 27 -13.56 -4.86 9.63
CA ARG A 27 -14.78 -5.69 9.57
C ARG A 27 -16.07 -4.87 9.31
N GLU A 28 -17.06 -5.02 10.20
CA GLU A 28 -18.38 -4.34 10.10
C GLU A 28 -18.28 -2.82 10.25
N ARG A 29 -17.24 -2.32 10.92
CA ARG A 29 -16.97 -0.87 11.05
C ARG A 29 -16.46 -0.24 9.74
N PHE A 30 -16.06 -1.07 8.76
CA PHE A 30 -15.54 -0.63 7.48
C PHE A 30 -16.68 -0.25 6.53
N ILE A 31 -17.25 0.92 6.77
CA ILE A 31 -18.33 1.49 5.98
C ILE A 31 -17.84 2.02 4.63
N PRO A 32 -18.69 2.13 3.59
CA PRO A 32 -18.31 2.56 2.25
C PRO A 32 -17.45 3.84 2.17
N PRO A 33 -17.73 4.94 2.92
CA PRO A 33 -16.89 6.13 2.87
C PRO A 33 -15.47 5.90 3.39
N ARG A 34 -15.28 5.00 4.36
CA ARG A 34 -13.94 4.63 4.85
C ARG A 34 -13.17 3.80 3.82
N MET A 35 -13.85 2.87 3.14
CA MET A 35 -13.25 2.11 2.04
C MET A 35 -12.80 3.04 0.92
N ALA A 36 -13.65 4.00 0.55
CA ALA A 36 -13.31 5.00 -0.46
C ALA A 36 -12.14 5.89 -0.02
N ALA A 37 -12.04 6.24 1.25
CA ALA A 37 -10.91 7.00 1.79
C ALA A 37 -9.59 6.21 1.72
N VAL A 38 -9.61 4.91 2.03
CA VAL A 38 -8.44 4.02 1.90
C VAL A 38 -8.02 3.88 0.45
N ALA A 39 -8.96 3.52 -0.42
CA ALA A 39 -8.69 3.38 -1.85
C ALA A 39 -8.24 4.70 -2.47
N GLY A 40 -8.84 5.82 -2.06
CA GLY A 40 -8.46 7.16 -2.50
C GLY A 40 -7.05 7.55 -2.07
N ALA A 41 -6.66 7.22 -0.84
CA ALA A 41 -5.31 7.47 -0.36
C ALA A 41 -4.28 6.66 -1.18
N PHE A 42 -4.48 5.34 -1.33
CA PHE A 42 -3.59 4.52 -2.14
C PHE A 42 -3.52 5.00 -3.59
N GLY A 43 -4.66 5.28 -4.24
CA GLY A 43 -4.72 5.80 -5.61
C GLY A 43 -4.03 7.15 -5.77
N ALA A 44 -4.24 8.08 -4.81
CA ALA A 44 -3.61 9.40 -4.82
C ALA A 44 -2.10 9.31 -4.68
N PHE A 45 -1.58 8.50 -3.75
CA PHE A 45 -0.14 8.29 -3.61
C PHE A 45 0.46 7.61 -4.84
N GLN A 46 -0.22 6.61 -5.42
CA GLN A 46 0.21 5.95 -6.65
C GLN A 46 0.17 6.85 -7.89
N PHE A 47 -0.63 7.90 -7.88
CA PHE A 47 -0.59 8.96 -8.87
C PHE A 47 0.55 9.96 -8.61
N MET A 48 0.67 10.44 -7.36
CA MET A 48 1.61 11.51 -7.01
C MET A 48 3.06 11.04 -7.04
N MET A 49 3.35 9.80 -6.65
CA MET A 49 4.72 9.28 -6.57
C MET A 49 5.41 9.14 -7.93
N PRO A 50 4.79 8.60 -8.99
CA PRO A 50 5.41 8.63 -10.32
C PRO A 50 5.67 10.04 -10.82
N VAL A 51 4.76 10.98 -10.56
CA VAL A 51 4.95 12.40 -10.94
C VAL A 51 6.13 13.00 -10.17
N ALA A 52 6.22 12.74 -8.86
CA ALA A 52 7.34 13.19 -8.04
C ALA A 52 8.68 12.57 -8.50
N GLY A 53 8.68 11.26 -8.81
CA GLY A 53 9.85 10.57 -9.34
C GLY A 53 10.29 11.11 -10.68
N TRP A 54 9.36 11.40 -11.57
CA TRP A 54 9.64 11.97 -12.89
C TRP A 54 10.18 13.41 -12.81
N THR A 55 9.59 14.27 -11.97
CA THR A 55 10.05 15.64 -11.78
C THR A 55 11.37 15.72 -11.02
N GLY A 56 11.59 14.80 -10.10
CA GLY A 56 12.79 14.71 -9.28
C GLY A 56 13.87 13.74 -9.81
N ALA A 57 13.79 13.34 -11.08
CA ALA A 57 14.61 12.26 -11.64
C ALA A 57 16.12 12.41 -11.41
N GLY A 58 16.64 13.65 -11.40
CA GLY A 58 18.06 13.91 -11.12
C GLY A 58 18.45 13.70 -9.64
N TRP A 59 17.48 13.79 -8.72
CA TRP A 59 17.71 13.63 -7.28
C TRP A 59 17.17 12.30 -6.74
N ALA A 60 16.02 11.87 -7.26
CA ALA A 60 15.33 10.71 -6.74
C ALA A 60 15.96 9.39 -7.22
N ALA A 61 16.54 9.36 -8.42
CA ALA A 61 17.12 8.13 -8.97
C ALA A 61 18.26 7.59 -8.09
N ASP A 62 19.14 8.47 -7.62
CA ASP A 62 20.28 8.07 -6.79
C ASP A 62 19.87 7.72 -5.35
N LEU A 63 18.95 8.50 -4.76
CA LEU A 63 18.55 8.31 -3.37
C LEU A 63 17.60 7.13 -3.20
N VAL A 64 16.62 7.00 -4.08
CA VAL A 64 15.59 5.96 -4.00
C VAL A 64 16.07 4.64 -4.59
N GLY A 65 16.95 4.67 -5.58
CA GLY A 65 17.56 3.45 -6.12
C GLY A 65 18.36 2.69 -5.07
N VAL A 66 19.03 3.38 -4.15
CA VAL A 66 19.86 2.75 -3.10
C VAL A 66 19.06 2.47 -1.82
N TYR A 67 18.17 3.36 -1.42
CA TYR A 67 17.52 3.31 -0.09
C TYR A 67 16.01 3.03 -0.14
N GLY A 68 15.36 3.14 -1.28
CA GLY A 68 13.90 3.05 -1.39
C GLY A 68 13.33 1.73 -0.89
N SER A 69 13.93 0.62 -1.31
CA SER A 69 13.52 -0.72 -0.88
C SER A 69 13.69 -0.92 0.63
N VAL A 70 14.79 -0.40 1.19
CA VAL A 70 15.08 -0.49 2.64
C VAL A 70 14.06 0.34 3.42
N VAL A 71 13.76 1.56 3.00
CA VAL A 71 12.77 2.44 3.66
C VAL A 71 11.38 1.81 3.59
N ALA A 72 10.97 1.30 2.43
CA ALA A 72 9.69 0.62 2.28
C ALA A 72 9.59 -0.62 3.18
N ALA A 73 10.62 -1.47 3.20
CA ALA A 73 10.66 -2.65 4.05
C ALA A 73 10.59 -2.28 5.54
N VAL A 74 11.36 -1.29 5.99
CA VAL A 74 11.33 -0.82 7.39
C VAL A 74 9.94 -0.32 7.78
N LEU A 75 9.28 0.49 6.94
CA LEU A 75 7.93 0.97 7.21
C LEU A 75 6.92 -0.17 7.31
N LEU A 76 6.98 -1.15 6.41
CA LEU A 76 6.13 -2.34 6.43
C LEU A 76 6.39 -3.20 7.67
N PHE A 77 7.66 -3.39 8.07
CA PHE A 77 8.00 -4.11 9.29
C PHE A 77 7.53 -3.38 10.56
N LEU A 78 7.58 -2.06 10.61
CA LEU A 78 7.04 -1.28 11.73
C LEU A 78 5.52 -1.45 11.86
N VAL A 79 4.78 -1.38 10.75
CA VAL A 79 3.33 -1.58 10.76
C VAL A 79 2.99 -3.02 11.11
N SER A 80 3.64 -4.00 10.48
CA SER A 80 3.47 -5.43 10.76
C SER A 80 3.82 -5.79 12.20
N GLY A 81 4.98 -5.33 12.69
CA GLY A 81 5.44 -5.57 14.05
C GLY A 81 4.46 -5.03 15.09
N LYS A 82 3.91 -3.84 14.85
CA LYS A 82 2.88 -3.28 15.71
C LYS A 82 1.61 -4.13 15.72
N MET A 83 1.15 -4.60 14.54
CA MET A 83 0.00 -5.51 14.44
C MET A 83 0.21 -6.80 15.24
N LEU A 84 1.37 -7.44 15.06
CA LEU A 84 1.68 -8.70 15.74
C LEU A 84 1.84 -8.51 17.25
N LEU A 85 2.41 -7.40 17.71
CA LEU A 85 2.52 -7.05 19.13
C LEU A 85 1.14 -6.84 19.77
N ASP A 86 0.24 -6.17 19.09
CA ASP A 86 -1.11 -5.91 19.56
C ASP A 86 -1.93 -7.21 19.66
N VAL A 87 -1.73 -8.13 18.72
CA VAL A 87 -2.27 -9.51 18.77
C VAL A 87 -1.74 -10.26 20.01
N ARG A 88 -0.42 -10.18 20.31
CA ARG A 88 0.18 -10.86 21.48
C ARG A 88 -0.24 -10.28 22.81
N ARG A 89 -0.56 -8.99 22.88
CA ARG A 89 -1.00 -8.32 24.12
C ARG A 89 -2.44 -8.63 24.54
N GLY A 90 -3.10 -9.58 23.86
CA GLY A 90 -4.35 -10.14 24.32
C GLY A 90 -5.56 -9.22 24.13
N GLY A 91 -5.51 -8.35 23.14
CA GLY A 91 -6.67 -7.55 22.72
C GLY A 91 -7.79 -8.43 22.18
N GLY A 92 -8.36 -9.27 23.06
CA GLY A 92 -9.47 -10.13 22.72
C GLY A 92 -10.71 -9.30 22.40
N GLY A 93 -11.05 -9.23 21.13
CA GLY A 93 -12.34 -8.74 20.65
C GLY A 93 -12.40 -7.32 20.07
N GLU A 94 -11.48 -6.44 20.36
CA GLU A 94 -11.40 -5.12 19.72
C GLU A 94 -10.21 -5.05 18.75
N PRO A 95 -10.40 -4.50 17.53
CA PRO A 95 -9.30 -4.27 16.59
C PRO A 95 -8.21 -3.43 17.26
N SER A 96 -6.95 -3.83 17.09
CA SER A 96 -5.81 -3.08 17.59
C SER A 96 -5.92 -1.59 17.22
N PRO A 97 -5.55 -0.66 18.13
CA PRO A 97 -5.49 0.77 17.82
C PRO A 97 -4.61 1.09 16.59
N ALA A 98 -3.68 0.22 16.24
CA ALA A 98 -2.84 0.35 15.03
C ALA A 98 -3.59 0.07 13.74
N MET A 99 -4.62 -0.77 13.80
CA MET A 99 -5.49 -1.11 12.68
C MET A 99 -6.79 -0.32 12.66
N ARG A 100 -7.15 0.38 13.74
CA ARG A 100 -8.17 1.40 13.63
C ARG A 100 -7.69 2.39 12.60
N LEU A 101 -8.49 2.58 11.56
CA LEU A 101 -8.20 3.50 10.46
C LEU A 101 -7.89 4.89 11.03
N ASN A 102 -6.66 5.04 11.49
CA ASN A 102 -6.11 6.31 11.90
C ASN A 102 -5.48 6.94 10.66
N TRP A 103 -5.79 8.19 10.41
CA TRP A 103 -5.25 8.94 9.27
C TRP A 103 -3.72 8.81 9.14
N ARG A 104 -3.01 8.81 10.25
CA ARG A 104 -1.54 8.61 10.28
C ARG A 104 -1.11 7.24 9.76
N SER A 105 -1.77 6.17 10.21
CA SER A 105 -1.46 4.81 9.74
C SER A 105 -1.76 4.65 8.26
N LEU A 106 -2.86 5.25 7.78
CA LEU A 106 -3.22 5.24 6.36
C LEU A 106 -2.17 5.95 5.51
N LEU A 107 -1.72 7.15 5.94
CA LEU A 107 -0.67 7.89 5.21
C LEU A 107 0.65 7.12 5.16
N VAL A 108 1.08 6.52 6.29
CA VAL A 108 2.32 5.73 6.35
C VAL A 108 2.22 4.50 5.44
N MET A 109 1.08 3.79 5.46
CA MET A 109 0.87 2.63 4.58
C MET A 109 0.85 3.05 3.11
N SER A 110 0.13 4.13 2.76
CA SER A 110 0.06 4.63 1.38
C SER A 110 1.42 5.08 0.88
N LEU A 111 2.21 5.75 1.72
CA LEU A 111 3.57 6.13 1.39
C LEU A 111 4.46 4.90 1.18
N ALA A 112 4.42 3.93 2.10
CA ALA A 112 5.25 2.73 2.04
C ALA A 112 4.99 1.89 0.78
N THR A 113 3.71 1.75 0.39
CA THR A 113 3.29 0.98 -0.79
C THR A 113 3.48 1.73 -2.11
N SER A 114 3.89 2.99 -2.09
CA SER A 114 4.01 3.82 -3.30
C SER A 114 5.45 4.25 -3.60
N ILE A 115 6.43 3.79 -2.81
CA ILE A 115 7.85 4.13 -3.03
C ILE A 115 8.37 3.54 -4.34
N ASP A 116 7.91 2.36 -4.72
CA ASP A 116 8.20 1.71 -5.99
C ASP A 116 7.65 2.51 -7.19
N ALA A 117 6.49 3.14 -7.03
CA ALA A 117 5.92 4.03 -8.04
C ALA A 117 6.80 5.28 -8.30
N LEU A 118 7.48 5.76 -7.27
CA LEU A 118 8.45 6.86 -7.42
C LEU A 118 9.65 6.45 -8.28
N VAL A 119 10.17 5.24 -8.09
CA VAL A 119 11.25 4.67 -8.93
C VAL A 119 10.80 4.52 -10.38
N VAL A 120 9.59 4.02 -10.58
CA VAL A 120 8.99 3.89 -11.92
C VAL A 120 8.90 5.26 -12.59
N GLY A 121 8.45 6.30 -11.88
CA GLY A 121 8.41 7.67 -12.39
C GLY A 121 9.79 8.20 -12.81
N ALA A 122 10.81 7.98 -12.00
CA ALA A 122 12.21 8.33 -12.36
C ALA A 122 12.66 7.57 -13.61
N GLY A 123 12.33 6.29 -13.73
CA GLY A 123 12.61 5.48 -14.93
C GLY A 123 11.94 6.02 -16.20
N TYR A 124 10.73 6.54 -16.11
CA TYR A 124 10.06 7.21 -17.25
C TYR A 124 10.79 8.49 -17.67
N ALA A 125 11.30 9.28 -16.72
CA ALA A 125 12.09 10.46 -17.03
C ALA A 125 13.40 10.10 -17.75
N CYS A 126 14.12 9.08 -17.30
CA CYS A 126 15.35 8.59 -17.92
C CYS A 126 15.13 8.08 -19.36
N ARG A 127 13.93 7.59 -19.68
CA ARG A 127 13.54 7.19 -21.05
C ARG A 127 13.16 8.36 -21.95
N GLY A 128 13.25 9.61 -21.46
CA GLY A 128 12.88 10.80 -22.22
C GLY A 128 11.39 10.99 -22.43
N SER A 129 10.56 10.41 -21.56
CA SER A 129 9.11 10.61 -21.61
C SER A 129 8.76 12.08 -21.42
N ARG A 130 8.04 12.66 -22.39
CA ARG A 130 7.68 14.09 -22.38
C ARG A 130 6.61 14.45 -21.36
N ASN A 131 5.75 13.51 -21.02
CA ASN A 131 4.64 13.74 -20.10
C ASN A 131 4.23 12.44 -19.41
N ILE A 132 4.41 12.38 -18.09
CA ILE A 132 4.03 11.21 -17.28
C ILE A 132 2.57 11.26 -16.81
N LEU A 133 1.92 12.42 -16.87
CA LEU A 133 0.61 12.60 -16.24
C LEU A 133 -0.46 11.60 -16.69
N PRO A 134 -0.58 11.24 -18.00
CA PRO A 134 -1.56 10.24 -18.43
C PRO A 134 -1.27 8.85 -17.83
N ASP A 135 0.00 8.43 -17.80
CA ASP A 135 0.38 7.13 -17.28
C ASP A 135 0.21 7.07 -15.75
N ALA A 136 0.61 8.13 -15.03
CA ALA A 136 0.38 8.26 -13.59
C ALA A 136 -1.11 8.26 -13.25
N ALA A 137 -1.97 8.92 -14.06
CA ALA A 137 -3.41 8.90 -13.85
C ALA A 137 -3.98 7.49 -14.01
N VAL A 138 -3.55 6.75 -15.02
CA VAL A 138 -3.95 5.33 -15.21
C VAL A 138 -3.51 4.49 -14.02
N ILE A 139 -2.26 4.62 -13.57
CA ILE A 139 -1.73 3.89 -12.40
C ILE A 139 -2.57 4.20 -11.16
N GLY A 140 -2.84 5.47 -10.87
CA GLY A 140 -3.64 5.88 -9.71
C GLY A 140 -5.08 5.35 -9.75
N ILE A 141 -5.73 5.41 -10.93
CA ILE A 141 -7.11 4.91 -11.12
C ILE A 141 -7.15 3.39 -10.95
N VAL A 142 -6.23 2.66 -11.57
CA VAL A 142 -6.13 1.19 -11.44
C VAL A 142 -5.93 0.81 -9.98
N THR A 143 -5.01 1.48 -9.28
CA THR A 143 -4.76 1.23 -7.86
C THR A 143 -5.98 1.54 -7.01
N PHE A 144 -6.71 2.62 -7.28
CA PHE A 144 -7.95 2.93 -6.57
C PHE A 144 -8.96 1.77 -6.65
N PHE A 145 -9.25 1.27 -7.86
CA PHE A 145 -10.21 0.18 -8.03
C PHE A 145 -9.74 -1.14 -7.43
N ILE A 146 -8.46 -1.47 -7.59
CA ILE A 146 -7.87 -2.68 -7.01
C ILE A 146 -7.91 -2.61 -5.47
N SER A 147 -7.57 -1.46 -4.88
CA SER A 147 -7.61 -1.25 -3.43
C SER A 147 -9.04 -1.29 -2.89
N LEU A 148 -10.00 -0.72 -3.63
CA LEU A 148 -11.41 -0.81 -3.25
C LEU A 148 -11.92 -2.25 -3.25
N ALA A 149 -11.56 -3.03 -4.27
CA ALA A 149 -11.86 -4.46 -4.32
C ALA A 149 -11.19 -5.21 -3.16
N GLY A 150 -9.94 -4.87 -2.84
CA GLY A 150 -9.21 -5.39 -1.68
C GLY A 150 -9.91 -5.11 -0.35
N CYS A 151 -10.38 -3.89 -0.14
CA CYS A 151 -11.15 -3.50 1.04
C CYS A 151 -12.44 -4.33 1.19
N ILE A 152 -13.18 -4.53 0.09
CA ILE A 152 -14.42 -5.32 0.08
C ILE A 152 -14.13 -6.79 0.37
N ALA A 153 -13.12 -7.37 -0.29
CA ALA A 153 -12.70 -8.75 -0.08
C ALA A 153 -12.21 -8.96 1.37
N GLY A 154 -11.38 -8.06 1.88
CA GLY A 154 -10.87 -8.09 3.25
C GLY A 154 -11.98 -8.01 4.29
N ARG A 155 -12.95 -7.11 4.11
CA ARG A 155 -14.11 -7.03 4.99
C ARG A 155 -14.88 -8.35 5.06
N ARG A 156 -15.15 -8.99 3.91
CA ARG A 156 -15.83 -10.30 3.85
C ARG A 156 -15.02 -11.39 4.55
N LEU A 157 -13.72 -11.44 4.32
CA LEU A 157 -12.83 -12.38 4.99
C LEU A 157 -12.82 -12.16 6.50
N GLY A 158 -12.76 -10.92 6.96
CA GLY A 158 -12.76 -10.55 8.37
C GLY A 158 -14.03 -10.98 9.11
N THR A 159 -15.18 -10.94 8.46
CA THR A 159 -16.46 -11.39 9.06
C THR A 159 -16.55 -12.91 9.18
N VAL A 160 -15.93 -13.66 8.27
CA VAL A 160 -15.99 -15.13 8.23
C VAL A 160 -14.95 -15.78 9.15
N ILE A 161 -13.71 -15.28 9.19
CA ILE A 161 -12.57 -15.97 9.85
C ILE A 161 -12.42 -15.58 11.33
N GLY A 162 -13.04 -14.49 11.78
CA GLY A 162 -12.86 -13.98 13.16
C GLY A 162 -11.62 -13.07 13.33
N GLY A 163 -11.74 -12.03 14.24
CA GLY A 163 -10.79 -10.90 14.29
C GLY A 163 -9.34 -11.23 14.54
N HIS A 164 -9.09 -12.02 15.55
CA HIS A 164 -7.72 -12.33 15.98
C HIS A 164 -6.90 -13.05 14.89
N ARG A 165 -7.54 -13.99 14.17
CA ARG A 165 -6.90 -14.72 13.08
C ARG A 165 -6.67 -13.84 11.86
N CYS A 166 -7.57 -12.89 11.58
CA CYS A 166 -7.40 -11.94 10.48
C CYS A 166 -6.30 -10.91 10.75
N GLU A 167 -6.16 -10.43 11.98
CA GLU A 167 -5.06 -9.54 12.36
C GLU A 167 -3.71 -10.25 12.22
N LEU A 168 -3.63 -11.49 12.67
CA LEU A 168 -2.43 -12.31 12.56
C LEU A 168 -2.08 -12.57 11.09
N PHE A 169 -3.07 -12.90 10.28
CA PHE A 169 -2.89 -13.12 8.83
C PHE A 169 -2.46 -11.83 8.11
N GLY A 170 -3.11 -10.70 8.38
CA GLY A 170 -2.75 -9.40 7.80
C GLY A 170 -1.33 -8.98 8.18
N GLY A 171 -0.95 -9.12 9.46
CA GLY A 171 0.41 -8.86 9.92
C GLY A 171 1.45 -9.74 9.26
N LEU A 172 1.17 -11.04 9.10
CA LEU A 172 2.05 -11.97 8.40
C LEU A 172 2.21 -11.63 6.92
N VAL A 173 1.13 -11.25 6.24
CA VAL A 173 1.18 -10.84 4.82
C VAL A 173 2.05 -9.59 4.66
N LEU A 174 1.85 -8.57 5.49
CA LEU A 174 2.67 -7.35 5.46
C LEU A 174 4.14 -7.62 5.79
N ALA A 175 4.42 -8.51 6.75
CA ALA A 175 5.79 -8.94 7.05
C ALA A 175 6.43 -9.69 5.89
N ALA A 176 5.68 -10.56 5.22
CA ALA A 176 6.16 -11.30 4.05
C ALA A 176 6.47 -10.36 2.87
N ILE A 177 5.62 -9.34 2.63
CA ILE A 177 5.87 -8.31 1.61
C ILE A 177 7.11 -7.50 1.96
N GLY A 178 7.24 -7.03 3.21
CA GLY A 178 8.42 -6.32 3.67
C GLY A 178 9.70 -7.14 3.53
N GLY A 179 9.62 -8.45 3.87
CA GLY A 179 10.73 -9.39 3.67
C GLY A 179 11.09 -9.58 2.19
N LYS A 180 10.08 -9.76 1.32
CA LYS A 180 10.30 -9.86 -0.13
C LYS A 180 11.02 -8.63 -0.66
N ILE A 181 10.59 -7.42 -0.29
CA ILE A 181 11.21 -6.17 -0.74
C ILE A 181 12.67 -6.08 -0.25
N LEU A 182 12.95 -6.51 0.97
CA LEU A 182 14.30 -6.45 1.54
C LEU A 182 15.28 -7.43 0.89
N PHE A 183 14.81 -8.64 0.49
CA PHE A 183 15.68 -9.70 -0.04
C PHE A 183 15.72 -9.77 -1.56
N PHE A 184 14.72 -9.25 -2.26
CA PHE A 184 14.54 -9.37 -3.71
C PHE A 184 14.27 -8.02 -4.41
N GLY A 185 14.17 -6.91 -3.69
CA GLY A 185 14.06 -5.54 -4.21
C GLY A 185 15.41 -4.87 -4.24
#